data_dafefe7699084669d489412fd929e57f
#
_entry.id   dafefe7699084669d489412fd929e57f
#
_cell.length_a   1.000
_cell.length_b   1.000
_cell.length_c   1.000
_cell.angle_alpha   90.00
_cell.angle_beta   90.00
_cell.angle_gamma   90.00
#
_symmetry.space_group_name_H-M   'P 1'
#
loop_
_entity.id
_entity.type
_entity.pdbx_description
1 polymer ?
#
loop_
_entity_poly.entity_id
_entity_poly.type
_entity_poly.pdbx_seq_one_letter_code
_entity_poly.pdbx_strand_id
1 'polypeptide(L)'
;ICVYPPYDFPQSVIDTLVDYTGRFARELKVVGLVNVQYAVQNGKVYVIEVNPRSSRTVPYISKVTGVPMVDLAVRCTLGEKLRDMGYGTGLWRGGQSPYYAVKVPVYSFLKLHGVDTMLGPEMKSTGEVLGIAPTFHEAMMKGLVAAGYQFKTPGPGSCVIITVKDADKAEAADLAWKLHDYGYKIYGTPGTARYLNSQMIPCSVVRQMSGERPNAIDLLESGLVDYIISTSPHGRDPHRDSVKFR
;
A
#
# COMPACT_ATOMS: atom_id res chain seq x y z
N ILE A 1 4.28 -1.79 -0.47
CA ILE A 1 3.54 -1.89 -1.74
C ILE A 1 4.08 -0.81 -2.68
N CYS A 2 4.29 -1.16 -3.95
CA CYS A 2 4.73 -0.23 -5.00
C CYS A 2 3.72 -0.31 -6.15
N VAL A 3 3.37 0.83 -6.74
CA VAL A 3 2.42 0.90 -7.86
C VAL A 3 3.04 1.65 -9.04
N TYR A 4 2.78 1.18 -10.25
CA TYR A 4 3.13 1.84 -11.51
C TYR A 4 1.96 1.73 -12.50
N PRO A 5 1.61 2.80 -13.24
CA PRO A 5 2.11 4.18 -13.09
C PRO A 5 1.75 4.78 -11.73
N PRO A 6 2.31 5.98 -11.39
CA PRO A 6 1.93 6.70 -10.17
C PRO A 6 0.41 6.90 -10.12
N TYR A 7 -0.18 6.59 -8.97
CA TYR A 7 -1.61 6.71 -8.74
C TYR A 7 -1.89 7.94 -7.88
N ASP A 8 -2.84 8.76 -8.32
CA ASP A 8 -3.35 9.95 -7.60
C ASP A 8 -2.28 11.00 -7.24
N PHE A 9 -1.29 11.20 -8.12
CA PHE A 9 -0.32 12.28 -7.98
C PHE A 9 -0.62 13.43 -8.94
N PRO A 10 -0.66 14.69 -8.46
CA PRO A 10 -0.72 15.87 -9.32
C PRO A 10 0.47 15.92 -10.28
N GLN A 11 0.23 16.36 -11.52
CA GLN A 11 1.29 16.46 -12.54
C GLN A 11 2.47 17.32 -12.06
N SER A 12 2.19 18.40 -11.31
CA SER A 12 3.23 19.28 -10.74
C SER A 12 4.20 18.56 -9.80
N VAL A 13 3.72 17.56 -9.06
CA VAL A 13 4.57 16.71 -8.21
C VAL A 13 5.44 15.82 -9.09
N ILE A 14 4.86 15.19 -10.11
CA ILE A 14 5.61 14.35 -11.06
C ILE A 14 6.71 15.16 -11.76
N ASP A 15 6.40 16.36 -12.21
CA ASP A 15 7.37 17.25 -12.88
C ASP A 15 8.52 17.64 -11.93
N THR A 16 8.21 17.89 -10.65
CA THR A 16 9.21 18.17 -9.63
C THR A 16 10.12 16.95 -9.38
N LEU A 17 9.56 15.74 -9.30
CA LEU A 17 10.33 14.50 -9.13
C LEU A 17 11.28 14.29 -10.34
N VAL A 18 10.80 14.55 -11.56
CA VAL A 18 11.60 14.41 -12.78
C VAL A 18 12.73 15.44 -12.82
N ASP A 19 12.46 16.70 -12.49
CA ASP A 19 13.48 17.76 -12.43
C ASP A 19 14.56 17.43 -11.40
N TYR A 20 14.17 17.09 -10.17
CA TYR A 20 15.13 16.75 -9.10
C TYR A 20 15.99 15.55 -9.49
N THR A 21 15.37 14.49 -10.00
CA THR A 21 16.11 13.29 -10.46
C THR A 21 17.10 13.62 -11.56
N GLY A 22 16.68 14.43 -12.54
CA GLY A 22 17.56 14.89 -13.64
C GLY A 22 18.75 15.73 -13.16
N ARG A 23 18.53 16.60 -12.16
CA ARG A 23 19.60 17.39 -11.55
C ARG A 23 20.59 16.51 -10.80
N PHE A 24 20.11 15.59 -9.95
CA PHE A 24 21.00 14.64 -9.26
C PHE A 24 21.81 13.80 -10.22
N ALA A 25 21.17 13.26 -11.26
CA ALA A 25 21.88 12.42 -12.24
C ALA A 25 23.03 13.18 -12.93
N ARG A 26 22.82 14.46 -13.28
CA ARG A 26 23.85 15.29 -13.91
C ARG A 26 24.97 15.68 -12.96
N GLU A 27 24.63 16.20 -11.76
CA GLU A 27 25.61 16.65 -10.79
C GLU A 27 26.50 15.51 -10.27
N LEU A 28 25.92 14.34 -10.05
CA LEU A 28 26.63 13.14 -9.65
C LEU A 28 27.31 12.41 -10.82
N LYS A 29 27.17 12.91 -12.04
CA LYS A 29 27.73 12.31 -13.27
C LYS A 29 27.41 10.82 -13.38
N VAL A 30 26.14 10.47 -13.11
CA VAL A 30 25.72 9.06 -13.08
C VAL A 30 25.82 8.45 -14.47
N VAL A 31 26.50 7.32 -14.57
CA VAL A 31 26.52 6.44 -15.73
C VAL A 31 25.83 5.13 -15.32
N GLY A 32 24.79 4.74 -16.07
CA GLY A 32 24.00 3.56 -15.77
C GLY A 32 22.74 3.90 -14.92
N LEU A 33 22.57 3.27 -13.77
CA LEU A 33 21.36 3.36 -12.96
C LEU A 33 21.52 4.28 -11.75
N VAL A 34 20.45 5.02 -11.45
CA VAL A 34 20.29 5.74 -10.19
C VAL A 34 18.89 5.48 -9.65
N ASN A 35 18.80 5.29 -8.35
CA ASN A 35 17.54 5.22 -7.62
C ASN A 35 17.46 6.39 -6.65
N VAL A 36 16.40 7.19 -6.76
CA VAL A 36 16.16 8.30 -5.84
C VAL A 36 14.88 8.03 -5.07
N GLN A 37 14.93 8.16 -3.76
CA GLN A 37 13.77 8.03 -2.89
C GLN A 37 13.30 9.40 -2.42
N TYR A 38 12.01 9.61 -2.55
CA TYR A 38 11.34 10.84 -2.16
C TYR A 38 10.22 10.57 -1.18
N ALA A 39 9.93 11.54 -0.33
CA ALA A 39 8.65 11.63 0.37
C ALA A 39 7.85 12.80 -0.19
N VAL A 40 6.54 12.62 -0.32
CA VAL A 40 5.62 13.67 -0.73
C VAL A 40 4.63 13.92 0.40
N GLN A 41 4.56 15.16 0.88
CA GLN A 41 3.62 15.56 1.91
C GLN A 41 3.03 16.92 1.56
N ASN A 42 1.70 17.01 1.52
CA ASN A 42 0.99 18.25 1.21
C ASN A 42 1.48 18.91 -0.09
N GLY A 43 1.73 18.13 -1.14
CA GLY A 43 2.23 18.60 -2.44
C GLY A 43 3.71 18.98 -2.46
N LYS A 44 4.43 18.93 -1.34
CA LYS A 44 5.87 19.18 -1.26
C LYS A 44 6.66 17.89 -1.40
N VAL A 45 7.73 17.94 -2.18
CA VAL A 45 8.65 16.83 -2.42
C VAL A 45 9.89 16.99 -1.54
N TYR A 46 10.21 15.94 -0.80
CA TYR A 46 11.38 15.84 0.05
C TYR A 46 12.27 14.70 -0.44
N VAL A 47 13.58 14.95 -0.51
CA VAL A 47 14.56 13.92 -0.87
C VAL A 47 14.93 13.14 0.38
N ILE A 48 14.79 11.81 0.31
CA ILE A 48 15.22 10.91 1.38
C ILE A 48 16.66 10.48 1.11
N GLU A 49 16.90 9.85 -0.05
CA GLU A 49 18.24 9.40 -0.42
C GLU A 49 18.40 9.30 -1.93
N VAL A 50 19.66 9.36 -2.38
CA VAL A 50 20.07 9.16 -3.77
C VAL A 50 21.07 8.00 -3.83
N ASN A 51 20.74 6.96 -4.57
CA ASN A 51 21.55 5.76 -4.71
C ASN A 51 22.00 5.60 -6.17
N PRO A 52 23.26 6.00 -6.55
CA PRO A 52 23.77 5.85 -7.91
C PRO A 52 24.20 4.39 -8.18
N ARG A 53 23.23 3.50 -8.14
CA ARG A 53 23.38 2.06 -8.34
C ARG A 53 22.04 1.43 -8.70
N SER A 54 22.05 0.16 -9.09
CA SER A 54 20.84 -0.65 -9.24
C SER A 54 20.07 -0.77 -7.92
N SER A 55 18.78 -0.98 -8.01
CA SER A 55 17.88 -1.21 -6.87
C SER A 55 17.01 -2.45 -7.11
N ARG A 56 16.37 -2.96 -6.07
CA ARG A 56 15.40 -4.07 -6.16
C ARG A 56 14.16 -3.71 -6.97
N THR A 57 13.93 -2.42 -7.23
CA THR A 57 12.81 -1.96 -8.05
C THR A 57 13.08 -2.13 -9.54
N VAL A 58 14.34 -2.22 -9.96
CA VAL A 58 14.73 -2.29 -11.39
C VAL A 58 14.11 -3.49 -12.11
N PRO A 59 14.14 -4.73 -11.61
CA PRO A 59 13.50 -5.87 -12.28
C PRO A 59 11.99 -5.67 -12.44
N TYR A 60 11.33 -5.12 -11.42
CA TYR A 60 9.91 -4.79 -11.46
C TYR A 60 9.59 -3.75 -12.55
N ILE A 61 10.28 -2.60 -12.54
CA ILE A 61 10.04 -1.54 -13.51
C ILE A 61 10.41 -1.97 -14.92
N SER A 62 11.52 -2.70 -15.11
CA SER A 62 11.88 -3.25 -16.42
C SER A 62 10.79 -4.15 -17.00
N LYS A 63 10.21 -5.02 -16.16
CA LYS A 63 9.13 -5.91 -16.57
C LYS A 63 7.85 -5.15 -16.93
N VAL A 64 7.48 -4.16 -16.12
CA VAL A 64 6.23 -3.42 -16.28
C VAL A 64 6.27 -2.43 -17.44
N THR A 65 7.42 -1.79 -17.66
CA THR A 65 7.60 -0.80 -18.74
C THR A 65 8.08 -1.40 -20.06
N GLY A 66 8.57 -2.65 -20.05
CA GLY A 66 9.23 -3.26 -21.19
C GLY A 66 10.60 -2.67 -21.50
N VAL A 67 11.13 -1.77 -20.65
CA VAL A 67 12.46 -1.16 -20.84
C VAL A 67 13.52 -2.05 -20.21
N PRO A 68 14.51 -2.56 -20.96
CA PRO A 68 15.55 -3.44 -20.43
C PRO A 68 16.61 -2.62 -19.67
N MET A 69 16.27 -2.11 -18.50
CA MET A 69 17.08 -1.13 -17.76
C MET A 69 18.48 -1.62 -17.43
N VAL A 70 18.64 -2.92 -17.12
CA VAL A 70 19.95 -3.49 -16.79
C VAL A 70 20.84 -3.55 -18.03
N ASP A 71 20.31 -4.00 -19.16
CA ASP A 71 21.04 -4.02 -20.44
C ASP A 71 21.49 -2.62 -20.83
N LEU A 72 20.56 -1.66 -20.80
CA LEU A 72 20.88 -0.26 -21.09
C LEU A 72 21.96 0.31 -20.17
N ALA A 73 21.90 -0.02 -18.88
CA ALA A 73 22.91 0.44 -17.92
C ALA A 73 24.30 -0.13 -18.22
N VAL A 74 24.39 -1.42 -18.57
CA VAL A 74 25.64 -2.06 -18.95
C VAL A 74 26.21 -1.42 -20.21
N ARG A 75 25.40 -1.23 -21.24
CA ARG A 75 25.81 -0.59 -22.50
C ARG A 75 26.27 0.84 -22.29
N CYS A 76 25.58 1.62 -21.44
CA CYS A 76 26.01 2.96 -21.07
C CYS A 76 27.37 2.93 -20.36
N THR A 77 27.60 1.98 -19.47
CA THR A 77 28.89 1.81 -18.78
C THR A 77 30.02 1.45 -19.76
N LEU A 78 29.70 0.78 -20.84
CA LEU A 78 30.65 0.48 -21.94
C LEU A 78 30.83 1.65 -22.92
N GLY A 79 30.15 2.79 -22.69
CA GLY A 79 30.34 4.01 -23.47
C GLY A 79 29.27 4.27 -24.53
N GLU A 80 28.28 3.41 -24.69
CA GLU A 80 27.16 3.66 -25.60
C GLU A 80 26.23 4.75 -25.03
N LYS A 81 25.58 5.50 -25.91
CA LYS A 81 24.68 6.58 -25.50
C LYS A 81 23.23 6.16 -25.66
N LEU A 82 22.39 6.48 -24.67
CA LEU A 82 20.95 6.17 -24.69
C LEU A 82 20.24 6.63 -25.97
N ARG A 83 20.61 7.81 -26.52
CA ARG A 83 20.06 8.32 -27.79
C ARG A 83 20.32 7.38 -28.98
N ASP A 84 21.48 6.73 -29.00
CA ASP A 84 21.85 5.82 -30.09
C ASP A 84 21.12 4.48 -29.98
N MET A 85 20.55 4.21 -28.79
CA MET A 85 19.69 3.07 -28.48
C MET A 85 18.18 3.37 -28.57
N GLY A 86 17.81 4.56 -29.08
CA GLY A 86 16.43 4.97 -29.26
C GLY A 86 15.77 5.63 -28.03
N TYR A 87 16.55 5.94 -26.99
CA TYR A 87 16.06 6.62 -25.79
C TYR A 87 16.50 8.09 -25.76
N GLY A 88 15.52 8.98 -25.53
CA GLY A 88 15.78 10.41 -25.38
C GLY A 88 16.23 10.81 -23.97
N THR A 89 16.22 12.11 -23.72
CA THR A 89 16.44 12.69 -22.39
C THR A 89 15.11 12.99 -21.70
N GLY A 90 15.10 13.01 -20.38
CA GLY A 90 13.93 13.28 -19.55
C GLY A 90 13.08 12.05 -19.29
N LEU A 91 11.79 12.25 -19.02
CA LEU A 91 10.86 11.17 -18.71
C LEU A 91 10.59 10.32 -19.97
N TRP A 92 10.88 9.03 -19.88
CA TRP A 92 10.49 8.07 -20.91
C TRP A 92 8.96 7.93 -20.97
N ARG A 93 8.38 8.25 -22.10
CA ARG A 93 6.92 8.17 -22.35
C ARG A 93 6.53 7.05 -23.34
N GLY A 94 7.52 6.36 -23.91
CA GLY A 94 7.30 5.22 -24.79
C GLY A 94 6.90 4.01 -23.98
N GLY A 95 5.78 3.36 -24.33
CA GLY A 95 5.29 2.19 -23.62
C GLY A 95 4.50 2.49 -22.36
N GLN A 96 3.62 3.49 -22.40
CA GLN A 96 2.61 3.63 -21.34
C GLN A 96 1.81 2.35 -21.27
N SER A 97 1.98 1.60 -20.18
CA SER A 97 1.18 0.41 -19.93
C SER A 97 -0.30 0.81 -19.80
N PRO A 98 -1.23 0.18 -20.51
CA PRO A 98 -2.67 0.39 -20.29
C PRO A 98 -3.12 -0.22 -18.96
N TYR A 99 -2.20 -0.76 -18.18
CA TYR A 99 -2.45 -1.46 -16.93
C TYR A 99 -1.74 -0.80 -15.78
N TYR A 100 -2.36 -0.89 -14.61
CA TYR A 100 -1.69 -0.70 -13.33
C TYR A 100 -0.95 -1.99 -12.95
N ALA A 101 0.24 -1.83 -12.43
CA ALA A 101 1.04 -2.92 -11.88
C ALA A 101 1.33 -2.62 -10.40
N VAL A 102 0.91 -3.52 -9.52
CA VAL A 102 1.06 -3.38 -8.08
C VAL A 102 1.96 -4.49 -7.56
N LYS A 103 3.10 -4.09 -7.00
CA LYS A 103 4.04 -4.99 -6.33
C LYS A 103 3.68 -5.08 -4.84
N VAL A 104 3.37 -6.28 -4.36
CA VAL A 104 2.99 -6.55 -2.97
C VAL A 104 4.08 -7.40 -2.31
N PRO A 105 4.56 -7.03 -1.11
CA PRO A 105 5.51 -7.85 -0.37
C PRO A 105 4.84 -9.11 0.17
N VAL A 106 5.60 -10.20 0.21
CA VAL A 106 5.21 -11.47 0.84
C VAL A 106 5.98 -11.65 2.14
N TYR A 107 5.30 -12.09 3.18
CA TYR A 107 5.87 -12.33 4.50
C TYR A 107 5.73 -13.81 4.86
N SER A 108 6.79 -14.39 5.39
CA SER A 108 6.80 -15.80 5.82
C SER A 108 6.51 -15.98 7.31
N PHE A 109 5.81 -15.04 7.95
CA PHE A 109 5.51 -15.11 9.39
C PHE A 109 4.77 -16.38 9.80
N LEU A 110 3.87 -16.89 8.94
CA LEU A 110 3.15 -18.13 9.19
C LEU A 110 4.05 -19.38 9.21
N LYS A 111 5.24 -19.30 8.60
CA LYS A 111 6.22 -20.39 8.53
C LYS A 111 7.29 -20.30 9.61
N LEU A 112 7.42 -19.16 10.25
CA LEU A 112 8.47 -18.86 11.24
C LEU A 112 7.82 -18.65 12.59
N HIS A 113 7.79 -19.71 13.41
CA HIS A 113 7.24 -19.63 14.76
C HIS A 113 8.10 -18.74 15.67
N GLY A 114 7.46 -17.89 16.47
CA GLY A 114 8.11 -17.05 17.46
C GLY A 114 8.78 -15.78 16.92
N VAL A 115 8.58 -15.44 15.65
CA VAL A 115 9.09 -14.18 15.06
C VAL A 115 8.13 -13.03 15.34
N ASP A 116 8.68 -11.88 15.71
CA ASP A 116 7.92 -10.64 15.82
C ASP A 116 7.35 -10.22 14.46
N THR A 117 6.03 -10.20 14.38
CA THR A 117 5.27 -9.86 13.15
C THR A 117 5.07 -8.35 12.97
N MET A 118 5.49 -7.51 13.91
CA MET A 118 5.38 -6.06 13.78
C MET A 118 6.26 -5.55 12.65
N LEU A 119 5.68 -4.74 11.78
CA LEU A 119 6.42 -4.05 10.73
C LEU A 119 7.13 -2.82 11.32
N GLY A 120 8.42 -2.73 11.09
CA GLY A 120 9.29 -1.63 11.49
C GLY A 120 10.02 -1.04 10.27
N PRO A 121 11.04 -0.21 10.49
CA PRO A 121 11.86 0.34 9.43
C PRO A 121 12.70 -0.72 8.70
N GLU A 122 12.85 -1.88 9.30
CA GLU A 122 13.61 -3.00 8.74
C GLU A 122 12.79 -3.79 7.72
N MET A 123 13.45 -4.33 6.71
CA MET A 123 12.80 -5.17 5.72
C MET A 123 12.55 -6.57 6.28
N LYS A 124 11.27 -6.92 6.49
CA LYS A 124 10.84 -8.25 6.96
C LYS A 124 10.20 -9.11 5.84
N SER A 125 10.05 -8.57 4.63
CA SER A 125 9.51 -9.32 3.51
C SER A 125 10.49 -10.37 2.98
N THR A 126 9.98 -11.54 2.64
CA THR A 126 10.77 -12.69 2.12
C THR A 126 10.62 -12.87 0.61
N GLY A 127 9.69 -12.17 -0.01
CA GLY A 127 9.42 -12.21 -1.43
C GLY A 127 8.53 -11.06 -1.87
N GLU A 128 8.26 -11.01 -3.17
CA GLU A 128 7.41 -10.01 -3.80
C GLU A 128 6.56 -10.67 -4.86
N VAL A 129 5.31 -10.25 -4.99
CA VAL A 129 4.37 -10.67 -6.04
C VAL A 129 3.86 -9.46 -6.81
N LEU A 130 3.34 -9.70 -8.00
CA LEU A 130 2.88 -8.67 -8.91
C LEU A 130 1.42 -8.90 -9.30
N GLY A 131 0.58 -7.92 -9.05
CA GLY A 131 -0.78 -7.82 -9.59
C GLY A 131 -0.80 -6.85 -10.76
N ILE A 132 -1.43 -7.25 -11.87
CA ILE A 132 -1.60 -6.42 -13.08
C ILE A 132 -3.06 -6.42 -13.49
N ALA A 133 -3.63 -5.22 -13.71
CA ALA A 133 -5.01 -5.06 -14.17
C ALA A 133 -5.23 -3.67 -14.79
N PRO A 134 -6.34 -3.46 -15.55
CA PRO A 134 -6.68 -2.16 -16.11
C PRO A 134 -6.92 -1.07 -15.06
N THR A 135 -7.36 -1.44 -13.85
CA THR A 135 -7.57 -0.50 -12.74
C THR A 135 -6.62 -0.75 -11.59
N PHE A 136 -6.30 0.30 -10.83
CA PHE A 136 -5.48 0.20 -9.62
C PHE A 136 -6.05 -0.78 -8.60
N HIS A 137 -7.37 -0.71 -8.36
CA HIS A 137 -8.03 -1.55 -7.35
C HIS A 137 -7.97 -3.04 -7.71
N GLU A 138 -8.20 -3.39 -8.97
CA GLU A 138 -8.08 -4.77 -9.44
C GLU A 138 -6.62 -5.26 -9.37
N ALA A 139 -5.66 -4.41 -9.76
CA ALA A 139 -4.24 -4.76 -9.66
C ALA A 139 -3.82 -4.98 -8.20
N MET A 140 -4.29 -4.13 -7.28
CA MET A 140 -4.07 -4.26 -5.84
C MET A 140 -4.68 -5.58 -5.32
N MET A 141 -5.93 -5.85 -5.67
CA MET A 141 -6.63 -7.09 -5.29
C MET A 141 -5.87 -8.33 -5.76
N LYS A 142 -5.46 -8.38 -7.03
CA LYS A 142 -4.66 -9.48 -7.58
C LYS A 142 -3.32 -9.64 -6.86
N GLY A 143 -2.65 -8.54 -6.56
CA GLY A 143 -1.40 -8.55 -5.81
C GLY A 143 -1.57 -9.07 -4.39
N LEU A 144 -2.62 -8.68 -3.69
CA LEU A 144 -2.92 -9.16 -2.34
C LEU A 144 -3.25 -10.66 -2.35
N VAL A 145 -4.10 -11.12 -3.25
CA VAL A 145 -4.42 -12.56 -3.41
C VAL A 145 -3.14 -13.37 -3.70
N ALA A 146 -2.29 -12.89 -4.61
CA ALA A 146 -1.03 -13.54 -4.93
C ALA A 146 -0.04 -13.54 -3.73
N ALA A 147 -0.14 -12.56 -2.83
CA ALA A 147 0.62 -12.52 -1.58
C ALA A 147 0.08 -13.45 -0.48
N GLY A 148 -1.04 -14.15 -0.74
CA GLY A 148 -1.65 -15.09 0.18
C GLY A 148 -2.80 -14.53 1.04
N TYR A 149 -3.23 -13.29 0.77
CA TYR A 149 -4.41 -12.74 1.43
C TYR A 149 -5.66 -13.44 0.91
N GLN A 150 -6.48 -13.92 1.84
CA GLN A 150 -7.77 -14.54 1.53
C GLN A 150 -8.89 -13.54 1.79
N PHE A 151 -9.64 -13.23 0.75
CA PHE A 151 -10.85 -12.42 0.88
C PHE A 151 -12.03 -13.37 1.10
N LYS A 152 -12.72 -13.19 2.22
CA LYS A 152 -13.86 -14.02 2.59
C LYS A 152 -15.14 -13.41 2.04
N THR A 153 -16.06 -14.27 1.63
CA THR A 153 -17.46 -13.92 1.42
C THR A 153 -18.24 -14.10 2.71
N PRO A 154 -19.23 -13.25 3.01
CA PRO A 154 -19.99 -13.37 4.25
C PRO A 154 -20.75 -14.69 4.32
N GLY A 155 -20.66 -15.36 5.45
CA GLY A 155 -21.43 -16.52 5.84
C GLY A 155 -22.39 -16.20 7.00
N PRO A 156 -23.14 -17.20 7.51
CA PRO A 156 -24.01 -16.99 8.65
C PRO A 156 -23.25 -16.46 9.87
N GLY A 157 -23.59 -15.24 10.29
CA GLY A 157 -22.96 -14.60 11.44
C GLY A 157 -21.67 -13.83 11.15
N SER A 158 -21.15 -13.86 9.92
CA SER A 158 -19.97 -13.06 9.52
C SER A 158 -20.13 -11.60 9.88
N CYS A 159 -19.07 -11.03 10.45
CA CYS A 159 -19.10 -9.62 10.85
C CYS A 159 -17.77 -8.89 10.58
N VAL A 160 -17.88 -7.57 10.59
CA VAL A 160 -16.76 -6.63 10.45
C VAL A 160 -16.74 -5.69 11.64
N ILE A 161 -15.57 -5.48 12.23
CA ILE A 161 -15.38 -4.46 13.27
C ILE A 161 -14.81 -3.21 12.61
N ILE A 162 -15.47 -2.07 12.79
CA ILE A 162 -15.02 -0.76 12.31
C ILE A 162 -14.75 0.15 13.52
N THR A 163 -13.50 0.60 13.64
CA THR A 163 -13.07 1.53 14.69
C THR A 163 -12.16 2.58 14.09
N VAL A 164 -12.71 3.74 13.82
CA VAL A 164 -12.03 4.82 13.08
C VAL A 164 -12.07 6.12 13.86
N LYS A 165 -11.05 6.97 13.64
CA LYS A 165 -11.01 8.34 14.15
C LYS A 165 -12.09 9.21 13.48
N ASP A 166 -12.43 10.33 14.09
CA ASP A 166 -13.54 11.20 13.64
C ASP A 166 -13.36 11.68 12.19
N ALA A 167 -12.13 12.00 11.78
CA ALA A 167 -11.84 12.48 10.43
C ALA A 167 -12.12 11.43 9.33
N ASP A 168 -12.07 10.16 9.68
CA ASP A 168 -12.21 9.05 8.71
C ASP A 168 -13.62 8.45 8.70
N LYS A 169 -14.54 8.96 9.55
CA LYS A 169 -15.88 8.39 9.69
C LYS A 169 -16.72 8.48 8.42
N ALA A 170 -16.59 9.56 7.66
CA ALA A 170 -17.34 9.74 6.42
C ALA A 170 -16.96 8.67 5.38
N GLU A 171 -15.66 8.46 5.16
CA GLU A 171 -15.16 7.42 4.26
C GLU A 171 -15.52 6.01 4.77
N ALA A 172 -15.40 5.81 6.09
CA ALA A 172 -15.78 4.54 6.71
C ALA A 172 -17.29 4.23 6.57
N ALA A 173 -18.15 5.24 6.48
CA ALA A 173 -19.59 5.04 6.27
C ALA A 173 -19.88 4.45 4.87
N ASP A 174 -19.24 4.96 3.82
CA ASP A 174 -19.38 4.43 2.47
C ASP A 174 -18.96 2.97 2.39
N LEU A 175 -17.85 2.63 3.06
CA LEU A 175 -17.36 1.26 3.13
C LEU A 175 -18.29 0.37 3.97
N ALA A 176 -18.76 0.85 5.14
CA ALA A 176 -19.68 0.13 6.01
C ALA A 176 -21.00 -0.18 5.32
N TRP A 177 -21.52 0.77 4.53
CA TRP A 177 -22.72 0.56 3.72
C TRP A 177 -22.55 -0.59 2.72
N LYS A 178 -21.43 -0.58 1.96
CA LYS A 178 -21.12 -1.65 0.99
C LYS A 178 -20.97 -3.02 1.66
N LEU A 179 -20.29 -3.07 2.82
CA LEU A 179 -20.11 -4.31 3.58
C LEU A 179 -21.43 -4.83 4.14
N HIS A 180 -22.29 -3.93 4.62
CA HIS A 180 -23.64 -4.29 5.10
C HIS A 180 -24.51 -4.84 3.95
N ASP A 181 -24.54 -4.16 2.81
CA ASP A 181 -25.28 -4.59 1.61
C ASP A 181 -24.77 -5.93 1.08
N TYR A 182 -23.47 -6.17 1.22
CA TYR A 182 -22.85 -7.45 0.87
C TYR A 182 -23.18 -8.60 1.84
N GLY A 183 -23.77 -8.30 3.01
CA GLY A 183 -24.26 -9.28 3.97
C GLY A 183 -23.47 -9.40 5.29
N TYR A 184 -22.53 -8.50 5.54
CA TYR A 184 -21.80 -8.47 6.82
C TYR A 184 -22.61 -7.75 7.92
N LYS A 185 -22.55 -8.28 9.15
CA LYS A 185 -22.95 -7.51 10.33
C LYS A 185 -21.84 -6.52 10.70
N ILE A 186 -22.21 -5.27 10.93
CA ILE A 186 -21.24 -4.23 11.27
C ILE A 186 -21.23 -4.00 12.77
N TYR A 187 -20.04 -4.03 13.35
CA TYR A 187 -19.77 -3.68 14.74
C TYR A 187 -18.84 -2.48 14.79
N GLY A 188 -19.05 -1.57 15.73
CA GLY A 188 -18.21 -0.39 15.89
C GLY A 188 -18.03 0.01 17.35
N THR A 189 -16.92 0.69 17.65
CA THR A 189 -16.77 1.36 18.95
C THR A 189 -17.86 2.41 19.13
N PRO A 190 -18.22 2.82 20.37
CA PRO A 190 -19.38 3.68 20.63
C PRO A 190 -19.46 4.95 19.75
N GLY A 191 -18.31 5.60 19.49
CA GLY A 191 -18.26 6.78 18.64
C GLY A 191 -18.50 6.47 17.17
N THR A 192 -17.92 5.39 16.65
CA THR A 192 -18.09 4.93 15.26
C THR A 192 -19.51 4.43 15.03
N ALA A 193 -20.03 3.59 15.94
CA ALA A 193 -21.38 3.04 15.82
C ALA A 193 -22.46 4.13 15.87
N ARG A 194 -22.30 5.13 16.73
CA ARG A 194 -23.21 6.29 16.77
C ARG A 194 -23.25 7.02 15.45
N TYR A 195 -22.07 7.25 14.84
CA TYR A 195 -21.98 7.92 13.55
C TYR A 195 -22.62 7.08 12.44
N LEU A 196 -22.28 5.80 12.32
CA LEU A 196 -22.83 4.91 11.28
C LEU A 196 -24.36 4.80 11.39
N ASN A 197 -24.90 4.62 12.61
CA ASN A 197 -26.35 4.59 12.84
C ASN A 197 -27.02 5.92 12.47
N SER A 198 -26.36 7.07 12.69
CA SER A 198 -26.91 8.37 12.23
C SER A 198 -26.95 8.50 10.71
N GLN A 199 -26.16 7.71 9.98
CA GLN A 199 -26.19 7.58 8.52
C GLN A 199 -27.10 6.43 8.03
N MET A 200 -27.98 5.93 8.93
CA MET A 200 -28.88 4.79 8.66
C MET A 200 -28.17 3.48 8.29
N ILE A 201 -26.92 3.32 8.69
CA ILE A 201 -26.15 2.07 8.52
C ILE A 201 -26.26 1.27 9.82
N PRO A 202 -26.90 0.09 9.82
CA PRO A 202 -27.05 -0.73 11.01
C PRO A 202 -25.68 -1.13 11.58
N CYS A 203 -25.34 -0.61 12.74
CA CYS A 203 -24.06 -0.89 13.42
C CYS A 203 -24.30 -1.19 14.91
N SER A 204 -23.87 -2.37 15.32
CA SER A 204 -23.91 -2.77 16.72
C SER A 204 -22.71 -2.21 17.48
N VAL A 205 -22.94 -1.81 18.73
CA VAL A 205 -21.83 -1.30 19.57
C VAL A 205 -21.00 -2.45 20.09
N VAL A 206 -19.69 -2.37 19.95
CA VAL A 206 -18.71 -3.22 20.61
C VAL A 206 -17.83 -2.36 21.53
N ARG A 207 -17.62 -2.83 22.76
CA ARG A 207 -16.72 -2.14 23.70
C ARG A 207 -15.27 -2.32 23.25
N GLN A 208 -14.43 -1.32 23.58
CA GLN A 208 -12.99 -1.42 23.32
C GLN A 208 -12.37 -2.61 24.06
N MET A 209 -11.27 -3.15 23.56
CA MET A 209 -10.59 -4.30 24.13
C MET A 209 -10.13 -4.12 25.58
N SER A 210 -9.84 -2.87 25.98
CA SER A 210 -9.49 -2.53 27.36
C SER A 210 -10.69 -2.36 28.28
N GLY A 211 -11.92 -2.49 27.75
CA GLY A 211 -13.16 -2.34 28.50
C GLY A 211 -13.62 -3.63 29.17
N GLU A 212 -14.69 -3.49 30.00
CA GLU A 212 -15.35 -4.66 30.59
C GLU A 212 -15.93 -5.60 29.52
N ARG A 213 -15.93 -6.90 29.79
CA ARG A 213 -16.54 -7.92 28.94
C ARG A 213 -18.09 -7.84 28.99
N PRO A 214 -18.77 -8.15 27.85
CA PRO A 214 -18.26 -8.53 26.54
C PRO A 214 -17.66 -7.33 25.79
N ASN A 215 -16.51 -7.54 25.14
CA ASN A 215 -15.79 -6.52 24.38
C ASN A 215 -15.34 -7.07 23.01
N ALA A 216 -14.51 -6.32 22.29
CA ALA A 216 -14.05 -6.72 20.97
C ALA A 216 -13.23 -8.03 20.95
N ILE A 217 -12.59 -8.41 22.07
CA ILE A 217 -11.86 -9.68 22.20
C ILE A 217 -12.83 -10.85 22.16
N ASP A 218 -13.93 -10.78 22.90
CA ASP A 218 -14.93 -11.86 22.92
C ASP A 218 -15.53 -12.08 21.53
N LEU A 219 -15.74 -10.99 20.78
CA LEU A 219 -16.23 -11.09 19.40
C LEU A 219 -15.19 -11.72 18.47
N LEU A 220 -13.90 -11.42 18.65
CA LEU A 220 -12.81 -12.06 17.91
C LEU A 220 -12.67 -13.54 18.25
N GLU A 221 -12.72 -13.89 19.53
CA GLU A 221 -12.66 -15.28 20.00
C GLU A 221 -13.82 -16.14 19.48
N SER A 222 -14.95 -15.54 19.12
CA SER A 222 -16.08 -16.23 18.48
C SER A 222 -15.76 -16.77 17.08
N GLY A 223 -14.69 -16.30 16.43
CA GLY A 223 -14.32 -16.67 15.06
C GLY A 223 -15.23 -16.13 13.96
N LEU A 224 -16.19 -15.26 14.29
CA LEU A 224 -17.14 -14.68 13.34
C LEU A 224 -16.65 -13.39 12.68
N VAL A 225 -15.54 -12.81 13.17
CA VAL A 225 -14.97 -11.58 12.63
C VAL A 225 -14.09 -11.91 11.41
N ASP A 226 -14.53 -11.46 10.25
CA ASP A 226 -13.77 -11.64 9.02
C ASP A 226 -12.81 -10.49 8.73
N TYR A 227 -13.19 -9.25 9.09
CA TYR A 227 -12.37 -8.06 8.87
C TYR A 227 -12.40 -7.09 10.05
N ILE A 228 -11.28 -6.40 10.22
CA ILE A 228 -11.15 -5.30 11.17
C ILE A 228 -10.66 -4.08 10.40
N ILE A 229 -11.41 -2.99 10.44
CA ILE A 229 -11.05 -1.70 9.86
C ILE A 229 -10.76 -0.74 11.01
N SER A 230 -9.50 -0.37 11.15
CA SER A 230 -9.06 0.47 12.27
C SER A 230 -8.16 1.59 11.78
N THR A 231 -8.44 2.82 12.24
CA THR A 231 -7.55 3.96 12.07
C THR A 231 -7.20 4.54 13.44
N SER A 232 -5.90 4.77 13.69
CA SER A 232 -5.43 5.31 14.96
C SER A 232 -5.63 6.82 15.05
N PRO A 233 -6.09 7.36 16.17
CA PRO A 233 -6.07 8.80 16.41
C PRO A 233 -4.62 9.30 16.51
N HIS A 234 -4.33 10.48 15.92
CA HIS A 234 -3.02 11.11 16.05
C HIS A 234 -2.66 11.33 17.54
N GLY A 235 -1.45 10.91 17.93
CA GLY A 235 -0.87 11.19 19.25
C GLY A 235 -1.12 10.16 20.34
N ARG A 236 -1.82 9.03 20.07
CA ARG A 236 -1.86 7.87 20.98
C ARG A 236 -0.94 6.79 20.44
N ASP A 237 -0.29 6.06 21.35
CA ASP A 237 0.59 4.96 21.01
C ASP A 237 -0.17 3.93 20.13
N PRO A 238 0.14 3.86 18.82
CA PRO A 238 -0.58 2.99 17.89
C PRO A 238 -0.32 1.51 18.17
N HIS A 239 0.64 1.20 19.04
CA HIS A 239 1.07 -0.17 19.29
C HIS A 239 0.21 -0.92 20.32
N ARG A 240 -0.57 -0.22 21.14
CA ARG A 240 -1.27 -0.85 22.25
C ARG A 240 -2.50 -1.68 21.84
N ASP A 241 -3.24 -1.25 20.84
CA ASP A 241 -4.46 -1.94 20.41
C ASP A 241 -4.23 -2.78 19.14
N SER A 242 -3.37 -2.38 18.22
CA SER A 242 -3.06 -3.14 17.00
C SER A 242 -2.32 -4.45 17.27
N VAL A 243 -1.54 -4.53 18.36
CA VAL A 243 -0.83 -5.76 18.77
C VAL A 243 -1.80 -6.81 19.31
N LYS A 244 -2.93 -6.40 19.90
CA LYS A 244 -3.94 -7.31 20.45
C LYS A 244 -4.87 -7.91 19.38
N PHE A 245 -4.89 -7.36 18.17
CA PHE A 245 -5.65 -7.88 17.03
C PHE A 245 -4.91 -8.94 16.20
N ARG A 246 -3.68 -9.27 16.58
CA ARG A 246 -2.85 -10.26 15.86
C ARG A 246 -2.67 -11.57 16.68
#